data_35222590c56851a4b64cec4d46e886e9
#
_entry.id   35222590c56851a4b64cec4d46e886e9
#
_cell.length_a   1.000
_cell.length_b   1.000
_cell.length_c   1.000
_cell.angle_alpha   90.00
_cell.angle_beta   90.00
_cell.angle_gamma   90.00
#
_symmetry.space_group_name_H-M   'P 1'
#
loop_
_entity.id
_entity.type
_entity.pdbx_description
1 polymer ?
#
loop_
_entity_poly.entity_id
_entity_poly.type
_entity_poly.pdbx_seq_one_letter_code
_entity_poly.pdbx_strand_id
1 'polypeptide(L)'
;MAIFKKNKARTTPKKSKMPIGTDYASTIKKVLRYLKAYKWLFAISLILALTVVAGTLYIPILVGEAIDLAVGKNNVDFAGIGDILLKIGVITLIIALAQWLMNVCNNRITFGIVRRLRRDAFNKIQSLPLSYVDSHPIGDTVSRVISDADQFSDGLLVGFSQLFTGVLTILGTLAIMLSINVSIAIVVIVITPLSLFVAAFIAKNTHDLFKKQSETKAEQTALIDEMIGEHKIVAAFSHEDEALKEFDEINGRLAKCSLKAVFYSSLTNPCTRFVNNLVYAGVALVGALICISGKVDPISGAVLTIGSLTSLLNYANQYTKPFNEISGVVTEVQNALACAARVFELIDAESQTPDAENAHVLTESEIDGSVSIENVEFSYSPDKELIRDFNLSVEKGQRVAIVGPTGCGKTTVINLLMRFYDVNSGKIDVSGYDSANVTRSSLRRSFGMVLQDTWIKSGSVRDNIAIGKPDATLDEIIDAAKRAHAHSFIRQLPHGYDTVIGEDGGELSQGQKQLLCIARVMLCLPPMLILDEATSSIDTRTEMKIQDAFAKMMEGRTSFVVAHRLSTIKEADIILVMNNGRIIEKGDHKTLLESGGFYSNLWNSQFEN
;
A
#
# COMPACT_ATOMS: atom_id res chain seq x y z
N MET A 1 21.64 -29.51 24.70
CA MET A 1 22.39 -29.32 23.44
C MET A 1 21.94 -30.22 22.27
N ALA A 2 20.75 -30.82 22.30
CA ALA A 2 20.27 -31.74 21.25
C ALA A 2 18.84 -31.49 20.75
N ILE A 3 18.16 -30.40 21.14
CA ILE A 3 16.76 -30.14 20.78
C ILE A 3 16.62 -29.10 19.64
N PHE A 4 17.66 -28.33 19.32
CA PHE A 4 17.59 -27.25 18.31
C PHE A 4 18.08 -27.61 16.90
N LYS A 5 18.39 -28.91 16.62
CA LYS A 5 18.96 -29.31 15.32
C LYS A 5 17.99 -29.94 14.31
N LYS A 6 16.65 -29.85 14.50
CA LYS A 6 15.72 -30.53 13.60
C LYS A 6 14.41 -29.76 13.33
N ASN A 7 14.51 -28.52 12.85
CA ASN A 7 13.41 -27.90 12.11
C ASN A 7 13.94 -26.90 11.07
N LYS A 8 14.72 -27.40 10.11
CA LYS A 8 15.04 -26.69 8.87
C LYS A 8 13.99 -27.00 7.81
N ALA A 9 12.74 -26.69 8.12
CA ALA A 9 11.68 -26.47 7.13
C ALA A 9 10.97 -25.17 7.51
N ARG A 10 11.76 -24.07 7.65
CA ARG A 10 11.21 -22.73 7.54
C ARG A 10 10.73 -22.63 6.11
N THR A 11 9.42 -22.63 5.92
CA THR A 11 8.79 -22.08 4.74
C THR A 11 9.27 -20.64 4.65
N THR A 12 10.35 -20.43 3.87
CA THR A 12 10.65 -19.09 3.35
C THR A 12 9.31 -18.51 2.89
N PRO A 13 8.94 -17.29 3.30
CA PRO A 13 7.76 -16.64 2.73
C PRO A 13 7.95 -16.78 1.22
N LYS A 14 6.97 -17.43 0.55
CA LYS A 14 6.97 -17.54 -0.90
C LYS A 14 7.26 -16.13 -1.38
N LYS A 15 8.50 -15.92 -1.92
CA LYS A 15 8.82 -14.69 -2.64
C LYS A 15 7.58 -14.43 -3.48
N SER A 16 6.94 -13.30 -3.29
CA SER A 16 5.99 -12.82 -4.27
C SER A 16 6.84 -12.77 -5.53
N LYS A 17 6.75 -13.82 -6.33
CA LYS A 17 7.25 -13.76 -7.69
C LYS A 17 6.55 -12.53 -8.22
N MET A 18 7.32 -11.49 -8.61
CA MET A 18 6.77 -10.50 -9.54
C MET A 18 5.95 -11.32 -10.52
N PRO A 19 4.66 -11.05 -10.70
CA PRO A 19 3.88 -11.82 -11.64
C PRO A 19 4.61 -11.70 -12.97
N ILE A 20 5.23 -12.81 -13.38
CA ILE A 20 5.83 -12.97 -14.69
C ILE A 20 4.62 -12.95 -15.62
N GLY A 21 4.29 -11.74 -16.13
CA GLY A 21 3.10 -11.48 -16.94
C GLY A 21 2.26 -10.28 -16.47
N THR A 22 2.86 -9.27 -15.81
CA THR A 22 2.19 -7.97 -15.74
C THR A 22 1.95 -7.50 -17.16
N ASP A 23 0.71 -7.52 -17.58
CA ASP A 23 0.30 -6.97 -18.86
C ASP A 23 0.47 -5.44 -18.78
N TYR A 24 1.74 -5.00 -19.00
CA TYR A 24 2.09 -3.58 -19.02
C TYR A 24 1.19 -2.80 -19.96
N ALA A 25 0.68 -3.43 -21.03
CA ALA A 25 -0.23 -2.79 -21.97
C ALA A 25 -1.57 -2.46 -21.31
N SER A 26 -2.11 -3.36 -20.47
CA SER A 26 -3.34 -3.10 -19.72
C SER A 26 -3.13 -2.01 -18.66
N THR A 27 -2.00 -2.03 -17.93
CA THR A 27 -1.63 -1.01 -16.96
C THR A 27 -1.48 0.36 -17.61
N ILE A 28 -0.77 0.46 -18.73
CA ILE A 28 -0.62 1.71 -19.49
C ILE A 28 -1.99 2.22 -19.96
N LYS A 29 -2.87 1.34 -20.46
CA LYS A 29 -4.23 1.71 -20.88
C LYS A 29 -5.05 2.30 -19.73
N LYS A 30 -4.91 1.76 -18.52
CA LYS A 30 -5.56 2.28 -17.31
C LYS A 30 -4.99 3.66 -16.93
N VAL A 31 -3.66 3.80 -16.92
CA VAL A 31 -2.98 5.08 -16.66
C VAL A 31 -3.43 6.15 -17.66
N LEU A 32 -3.50 5.82 -18.96
CA LEU A 32 -3.99 6.74 -20.00
C LEU A 32 -5.45 7.14 -19.78
N ARG A 33 -6.29 6.27 -19.19
CA ARG A 33 -7.67 6.64 -18.83
C ARG A 33 -7.69 7.73 -17.75
N TYR A 34 -6.83 7.64 -16.73
CA TYR A 34 -6.68 8.70 -15.73
C TYR A 34 -6.12 10.00 -16.35
N LEU A 35 -5.15 9.89 -17.26
CA LEU A 35 -4.57 11.03 -17.97
C LEU A 35 -5.59 11.76 -18.84
N LYS A 36 -6.58 11.05 -19.41
CA LYS A 36 -7.62 11.64 -20.27
C LYS A 36 -8.35 12.84 -19.62
N ALA A 37 -8.48 12.84 -18.29
CA ALA A 37 -9.09 13.94 -17.55
C ALA A 37 -8.24 15.23 -17.58
N TYR A 38 -6.94 15.11 -17.84
CA TYR A 38 -5.97 16.21 -17.86
C TYR A 38 -5.44 16.51 -19.26
N LYS A 39 -6.13 16.06 -20.32
CA LYS A 39 -5.69 16.15 -21.72
C LYS A 39 -5.25 17.56 -22.15
N TRP A 40 -5.93 18.60 -21.70
CA TRP A 40 -5.57 19.98 -22.01
C TRP A 40 -4.28 20.44 -21.33
N LEU A 41 -4.12 20.12 -20.04
CA LEU A 41 -2.87 20.41 -19.32
C LEU A 41 -1.70 19.64 -19.92
N PHE A 42 -1.92 18.39 -20.34
CA PHE A 42 -0.92 17.59 -21.03
C PHE A 42 -0.53 18.18 -22.38
N ALA A 43 -1.49 18.65 -23.18
CA ALA A 43 -1.21 19.33 -24.44
C ALA A 43 -0.41 20.62 -24.23
N ILE A 44 -0.78 21.43 -23.22
CA ILE A 44 -0.04 22.65 -22.85
C ILE A 44 1.40 22.28 -22.42
N SER A 45 1.57 21.26 -21.59
CA SER A 45 2.91 20.79 -21.17
C SER A 45 3.76 20.37 -22.37
N LEU A 46 3.18 19.72 -23.38
CA LEU A 46 3.90 19.29 -24.59
C LEU A 46 4.33 20.50 -25.44
N ILE A 47 3.47 21.52 -25.58
CA ILE A 47 3.80 22.76 -26.29
C ILE A 47 4.92 23.51 -25.56
N LEU A 48 4.85 23.59 -24.21
CA LEU A 48 5.89 24.20 -23.40
C LEU A 48 7.22 23.44 -23.51
N ALA A 49 7.18 22.08 -23.51
CA ALA A 49 8.36 21.27 -23.74
C ALA A 49 9.01 21.54 -25.12
N LEU A 50 8.20 21.67 -26.15
CA LEU A 50 8.69 22.03 -27.50
C LEU A 50 9.33 23.43 -27.49
N THR A 51 8.72 24.41 -26.82
CA THR A 51 9.27 25.77 -26.67
C THR A 51 10.61 25.75 -25.94
N VAL A 52 10.72 24.99 -24.84
CA VAL A 52 11.97 24.83 -24.06
C VAL A 52 13.06 24.21 -24.94
N VAL A 53 12.75 23.12 -25.64
CA VAL A 53 13.73 22.44 -26.51
C VAL A 53 14.15 23.32 -27.68
N ALA A 54 13.19 23.95 -28.38
CA ALA A 54 13.49 24.84 -29.50
C ALA A 54 14.38 26.02 -29.08
N GLY A 55 14.05 26.66 -27.94
CA GLY A 55 14.85 27.74 -27.39
C GLY A 55 16.27 27.28 -27.00
N THR A 56 16.37 26.13 -26.30
CA THR A 56 17.66 25.55 -25.89
C THR A 56 18.55 25.19 -27.09
N LEU A 57 17.93 24.71 -28.17
CA LEU A 57 18.65 24.38 -29.40
C LEU A 57 19.02 25.61 -30.23
N TYR A 58 18.34 26.74 -30.08
CA TYR A 58 18.64 27.98 -30.81
C TYR A 58 19.83 28.74 -30.21
N ILE A 59 20.05 28.64 -28.89
CA ILE A 59 21.15 29.34 -28.20
C ILE A 59 22.54 29.03 -28.79
N PRO A 60 22.94 27.76 -29.07
CA PRO A 60 24.23 27.47 -29.68
C PRO A 60 24.47 28.13 -31.04
N ILE A 61 23.41 28.32 -31.85
CA ILE A 61 23.49 29.04 -33.13
C ILE A 61 23.89 30.50 -32.88
N LEU A 62 23.18 31.16 -31.96
CA LEU A 62 23.47 32.55 -31.60
C LEU A 62 24.86 32.73 -31.00
N VAL A 63 25.31 31.76 -30.19
CA VAL A 63 26.70 31.76 -29.66
C VAL A 63 27.72 31.63 -30.79
N GLY A 64 27.45 30.78 -31.77
CA GLY A 64 28.27 30.65 -32.97
C GLY A 64 28.37 31.94 -33.77
N GLU A 65 27.23 32.58 -34.03
CA GLU A 65 27.17 33.91 -34.71
C GLU A 65 27.96 34.98 -33.94
N ALA A 66 27.82 35.03 -32.61
CA ALA A 66 28.59 35.97 -31.78
C ALA A 66 30.09 35.72 -31.86
N ILE A 67 30.51 34.42 -31.91
CA ILE A 67 31.93 34.10 -32.09
C ILE A 67 32.43 34.51 -33.47
N ASP A 68 31.67 34.29 -34.52
CA ASP A 68 32.05 34.71 -35.87
C ASP A 68 32.21 36.22 -35.99
N LEU A 69 31.41 37.04 -35.25
CA LEU A 69 31.59 38.49 -35.13
C LEU A 69 32.80 38.91 -34.30
N ALA A 70 33.30 38.05 -33.43
CA ALA A 70 34.49 38.27 -32.60
C ALA A 70 35.81 37.84 -33.27
N VAL A 71 35.71 36.99 -34.30
CA VAL A 71 36.87 36.46 -35.02
C VAL A 71 37.29 37.40 -36.13
N GLY A 72 38.21 38.29 -35.85
CA GLY A 72 38.79 39.20 -36.84
C GLY A 72 39.88 40.09 -36.21
N LYS A 73 41.08 40.10 -36.79
CA LYS A 73 42.16 40.94 -36.26
C LYS A 73 41.76 42.43 -36.51
N ASN A 74 41.49 43.18 -35.42
CA ASN A 74 41.06 44.57 -35.41
C ASN A 74 39.67 44.86 -36.01
N ASN A 75 38.75 43.87 -36.14
CA ASN A 75 37.44 44.06 -36.72
C ASN A 75 36.35 43.34 -35.87
N VAL A 76 36.35 43.59 -34.57
CA VAL A 76 35.33 43.04 -33.65
C VAL A 76 34.11 43.95 -33.62
N ASP A 77 32.96 43.41 -34.02
CA ASP A 77 31.67 44.13 -33.95
C ASP A 77 31.03 44.00 -32.57
N PHE A 78 31.42 44.90 -31.66
CA PHE A 78 30.86 44.92 -30.29
C PHE A 78 29.37 45.24 -30.25
N ALA A 79 28.85 46.01 -31.23
CA ALA A 79 27.43 46.34 -31.28
C ALA A 79 26.60 45.10 -31.68
N GLY A 80 27.04 44.36 -32.72
CA GLY A 80 26.40 43.11 -33.13
C GLY A 80 26.45 42.02 -32.03
N ILE A 81 27.57 41.89 -31.34
CA ILE A 81 27.71 40.97 -30.18
C ILE A 81 26.72 41.40 -29.07
N GLY A 82 26.60 42.69 -28.77
CA GLY A 82 25.64 43.20 -27.79
C GLY A 82 24.21 42.83 -28.09
N ASP A 83 23.78 42.97 -29.37
CA ASP A 83 22.44 42.59 -29.83
C ASP A 83 22.19 41.08 -29.70
N ILE A 84 23.20 40.25 -30.04
CA ILE A 84 23.08 38.80 -29.88
C ILE A 84 23.00 38.40 -28.40
N LEU A 85 23.76 39.01 -27.52
CA LEU A 85 23.71 38.74 -26.07
C LEU A 85 22.34 39.13 -25.49
N LEU A 86 21.75 40.24 -25.96
CA LEU A 86 20.40 40.63 -25.55
C LEU A 86 19.36 39.60 -26.03
N LYS A 87 19.46 39.11 -27.28
CA LYS A 87 18.60 38.04 -27.79
C LYS A 87 18.73 36.75 -26.95
N ILE A 88 19.95 36.33 -26.63
CA ILE A 88 20.21 35.18 -25.76
C ILE A 88 19.58 35.37 -24.38
N GLY A 89 19.70 36.57 -23.78
CA GLY A 89 19.07 36.89 -22.51
C GLY A 89 17.55 36.77 -22.54
N VAL A 90 16.90 37.32 -23.57
CA VAL A 90 15.44 37.21 -23.75
C VAL A 90 15.00 35.77 -23.95
N ILE A 91 15.70 35.01 -24.81
CA ILE A 91 15.36 33.61 -25.07
C ILE A 91 15.54 32.76 -23.80
N THR A 92 16.61 32.98 -23.03
CA THR A 92 16.84 32.29 -21.76
C THR A 92 15.72 32.58 -20.76
N LEU A 93 15.21 33.81 -20.69
CA LEU A 93 14.08 34.16 -19.85
C LEU A 93 12.80 33.42 -20.27
N ILE A 94 12.55 33.35 -21.59
CA ILE A 94 11.41 32.63 -22.15
C ILE A 94 11.50 31.12 -21.81
N ILE A 95 12.70 30.53 -21.98
CA ILE A 95 12.95 29.12 -21.63
C ILE A 95 12.68 28.90 -20.14
N ALA A 96 13.21 29.75 -19.26
CA ALA A 96 13.04 29.62 -17.82
C ALA A 96 11.54 29.69 -17.43
N LEU A 97 10.80 30.62 -18.01
CA LEU A 97 9.36 30.75 -17.78
C LEU A 97 8.59 29.53 -18.31
N ALA A 98 8.90 29.09 -19.52
CA ALA A 98 8.26 27.92 -20.13
C ALA A 98 8.56 26.65 -19.32
N GLN A 99 9.79 26.47 -18.86
CA GLN A 99 10.20 25.34 -18.01
C GLN A 99 9.45 25.34 -16.68
N TRP A 100 9.34 26.51 -16.04
CA TRP A 100 8.58 26.66 -14.80
C TRP A 100 7.12 26.31 -14.97
N LEU A 101 6.46 26.85 -16.01
CA LEU A 101 5.06 26.55 -16.33
C LEU A 101 4.86 25.08 -16.67
N MET A 102 5.78 24.46 -17.42
CA MET A 102 5.75 23.04 -17.74
C MET A 102 5.80 22.19 -16.47
N ASN A 103 6.70 22.52 -15.53
CA ASN A 103 6.79 21.80 -14.25
C ASN A 103 5.51 21.95 -13.41
N VAL A 104 4.90 23.14 -13.39
CA VAL A 104 3.61 23.35 -12.72
C VAL A 104 2.51 22.48 -13.35
N CYS A 105 2.45 22.40 -14.69
CA CYS A 105 1.50 21.54 -15.39
C CYS A 105 1.74 20.06 -15.07
N ASN A 106 2.97 19.58 -15.15
CA ASN A 106 3.33 18.19 -14.87
C ASN A 106 3.00 17.81 -13.43
N ASN A 107 3.34 18.65 -12.44
CA ASN A 107 2.98 18.45 -11.05
C ASN A 107 1.46 18.35 -10.86
N ARG A 108 0.71 19.26 -11.48
CA ARG A 108 -0.76 19.27 -11.37
C ARG A 108 -1.42 18.04 -11.99
N ILE A 109 -0.88 17.55 -13.11
CA ILE A 109 -1.30 16.30 -13.75
C ILE A 109 -1.02 15.12 -12.82
N THR A 110 0.23 14.97 -12.38
CA THR A 110 0.69 13.81 -11.60
C THR A 110 -0.03 13.71 -10.26
N PHE A 111 0.00 14.78 -9.45
CA PHE A 111 -0.69 14.75 -8.14
C PHE A 111 -2.21 14.65 -8.29
N GLY A 112 -2.78 15.16 -9.38
CA GLY A 112 -4.19 14.99 -9.69
C GLY A 112 -4.56 13.53 -10.02
N ILE A 113 -3.72 12.82 -10.76
CA ILE A 113 -3.87 11.39 -11.07
C ILE A 113 -3.73 10.57 -9.79
N VAL A 114 -2.66 10.78 -9.02
CA VAL A 114 -2.36 10.02 -7.79
C VAL A 114 -3.45 10.23 -6.74
N ARG A 115 -3.94 11.46 -6.57
CA ARG A 115 -5.09 11.74 -5.69
C ARG A 115 -6.32 10.91 -6.05
N ARG A 116 -6.64 10.79 -7.35
CA ARG A 116 -7.77 9.96 -7.80
C ARG A 116 -7.50 8.49 -7.57
N LEU A 117 -6.30 8.02 -7.93
CA LEU A 117 -5.89 6.64 -7.75
C LEU A 117 -6.02 6.20 -6.28
N ARG A 118 -5.49 7.01 -5.35
CA ARG A 118 -5.62 6.76 -3.90
C ARG A 118 -7.07 6.73 -3.44
N ARG A 119 -7.88 7.68 -3.92
CA ARG A 119 -9.31 7.70 -3.57
C ARG A 119 -10.03 6.45 -4.08
N ASP A 120 -9.76 6.04 -5.32
CA ASP A 120 -10.39 4.87 -5.92
C ASP A 120 -9.93 3.59 -5.20
N ALA A 121 -8.65 3.48 -4.83
CA ALA A 121 -8.12 2.38 -4.03
C ALA A 121 -8.74 2.35 -2.62
N PHE A 122 -8.86 3.50 -1.94
CA PHE A 122 -9.47 3.58 -0.61
C PHE A 122 -10.96 3.22 -0.64
N ASN A 123 -11.71 3.74 -1.63
CA ASN A 123 -13.13 3.37 -1.83
C ASN A 123 -13.27 1.88 -2.08
N LYS A 124 -12.34 1.29 -2.83
CA LYS A 124 -12.33 -0.14 -3.09
C LYS A 124 -12.14 -0.95 -1.81
N ILE A 125 -11.19 -0.56 -0.96
CA ILE A 125 -10.97 -1.23 0.34
C ILE A 125 -12.27 -1.30 1.15
N GLN A 126 -13.08 -0.22 1.15
CA GLN A 126 -14.36 -0.20 1.86
C GLN A 126 -15.41 -1.16 1.27
N SER A 127 -15.25 -1.58 0.02
CA SER A 127 -16.16 -2.48 -0.68
C SER A 127 -15.65 -3.92 -0.80
N LEU A 128 -14.45 -4.22 -0.28
CA LEU A 128 -13.88 -5.56 -0.32
C LEU A 128 -14.57 -6.50 0.68
N PRO A 129 -14.71 -7.78 0.36
CA PRO A 129 -15.18 -8.78 1.31
C PRO A 129 -14.12 -9.01 2.40
N LEU A 130 -14.56 -9.45 3.59
CA LEU A 130 -13.65 -9.74 4.70
C LEU A 130 -12.63 -10.83 4.32
N SER A 131 -13.01 -11.78 3.46
CA SER A 131 -12.14 -12.83 2.93
C SER A 131 -10.89 -12.27 2.23
N TYR A 132 -11.01 -11.12 1.56
CA TYR A 132 -9.85 -10.44 0.96
C TYR A 132 -8.91 -9.92 2.04
N VAL A 133 -9.45 -9.26 3.06
CA VAL A 133 -8.66 -8.68 4.17
C VAL A 133 -7.94 -9.78 4.95
N ASP A 134 -8.63 -10.88 5.24
CA ASP A 134 -8.07 -12.02 5.98
C ASP A 134 -6.99 -12.79 5.19
N SER A 135 -7.08 -12.78 3.85
CA SER A 135 -6.12 -13.47 2.97
C SER A 135 -4.91 -12.62 2.58
N HIS A 136 -4.92 -11.31 2.84
CA HIS A 136 -3.85 -10.38 2.48
C HIS A 136 -3.31 -9.64 3.72
N PRO A 137 -1.99 -9.56 3.89
CA PRO A 137 -1.42 -8.79 4.99
C PRO A 137 -1.85 -7.32 4.93
N ILE A 138 -2.29 -6.76 6.04
CA ILE A 138 -2.71 -5.36 6.14
C ILE A 138 -1.60 -4.41 5.67
N GLY A 139 -0.34 -4.70 6.06
CA GLY A 139 0.82 -3.90 5.64
C GLY A 139 1.03 -3.86 4.12
N ASP A 140 0.73 -4.94 3.38
CA ASP A 140 0.79 -4.94 1.91
C ASP A 140 -0.29 -4.03 1.31
N THR A 141 -1.52 -4.11 1.82
CA THR A 141 -2.63 -3.24 1.38
C THR A 141 -2.34 -1.76 1.64
N VAL A 142 -1.80 -1.43 2.82
CA VAL A 142 -1.39 -0.06 3.18
C VAL A 142 -0.25 0.41 2.27
N SER A 143 0.76 -0.45 2.04
CA SER A 143 1.88 -0.15 1.14
C SER A 143 1.44 0.16 -0.28
N ARG A 144 0.45 -0.56 -0.82
CA ARG A 144 -0.13 -0.31 -2.16
C ARG A 144 -0.75 1.09 -2.27
N VAL A 145 -1.45 1.54 -1.24
CA VAL A 145 -2.14 2.86 -1.25
C VAL A 145 -1.17 4.02 -0.99
N ILE A 146 -0.13 3.82 -0.19
CA ILE A 146 0.82 4.85 0.19
C ILE A 146 2.07 4.76 -0.68
N SER A 147 2.93 3.78 -0.45
CA SER A 147 4.28 3.70 -1.04
C SER A 147 4.25 3.47 -2.55
N ASP A 148 3.41 2.53 -3.04
CA ASP A 148 3.33 2.26 -4.47
C ASP A 148 2.72 3.44 -5.24
N ALA A 149 1.74 4.15 -4.63
CA ALA A 149 1.18 5.35 -5.23
C ALA A 149 2.18 6.52 -5.27
N ASP A 150 3.08 6.65 -4.28
CA ASP A 150 4.17 7.63 -4.29
C ASP A 150 5.22 7.29 -5.36
N GLN A 151 5.68 6.05 -5.41
CA GLN A 151 6.62 5.60 -6.44
C GLN A 151 6.06 5.76 -7.86
N PHE A 152 4.76 5.52 -8.04
CA PHE A 152 4.07 5.81 -9.30
C PHE A 152 4.07 7.30 -9.63
N SER A 153 3.86 8.17 -8.63
CA SER A 153 3.95 9.63 -8.77
C SER A 153 5.32 10.06 -9.29
N ASP A 154 6.38 9.57 -8.64
CA ASP A 154 7.76 9.95 -8.97
C ASP A 154 8.14 9.52 -10.39
N GLY A 155 7.79 8.30 -10.78
CA GLY A 155 8.05 7.82 -12.13
C GLY A 155 7.23 8.52 -13.21
N LEU A 156 5.99 8.97 -12.91
CA LEU A 156 5.23 9.81 -13.84
C LEU A 156 5.88 11.18 -14.04
N LEU A 157 6.34 11.83 -12.96
CA LEU A 157 7.02 13.12 -13.03
C LEU A 157 8.31 13.03 -13.87
N VAL A 158 9.12 12.01 -13.61
CA VAL A 158 10.34 11.75 -14.38
C VAL A 158 10.00 11.44 -15.84
N GLY A 159 9.01 10.59 -16.09
CA GLY A 159 8.58 10.23 -17.44
C GLY A 159 8.08 11.44 -18.25
N PHE A 160 7.22 12.27 -17.67
CA PHE A 160 6.71 13.47 -18.37
C PHE A 160 7.79 14.53 -18.58
N SER A 161 8.67 14.75 -17.60
CA SER A 161 9.65 15.83 -17.67
C SER A 161 10.87 15.47 -18.51
N GLN A 162 11.38 14.24 -18.43
CA GLN A 162 12.66 13.86 -19.03
C GLN A 162 12.51 13.07 -20.32
N LEU A 163 11.51 12.19 -20.45
CA LEU A 163 11.39 11.35 -21.64
C LEU A 163 10.97 12.19 -22.87
N PHE A 164 10.00 13.09 -22.72
CA PHE A 164 9.56 13.95 -23.84
C PHE A 164 10.63 14.94 -24.23
N THR A 165 11.21 15.66 -23.27
CA THR A 165 12.25 16.64 -23.57
C THR A 165 13.51 15.97 -24.11
N GLY A 166 13.89 14.80 -23.58
CA GLY A 166 15.03 14.03 -24.06
C GLY A 166 14.87 13.57 -25.52
N VAL A 167 13.72 12.98 -25.87
CA VAL A 167 13.47 12.54 -27.24
C VAL A 167 13.43 13.73 -28.22
N LEU A 168 12.74 14.83 -27.85
CA LEU A 168 12.71 16.04 -28.67
C LEU A 168 14.11 16.67 -28.84
N THR A 169 14.92 16.65 -27.77
CA THR A 169 16.31 17.15 -27.84
C THR A 169 17.16 16.31 -28.78
N ILE A 170 17.09 14.97 -28.72
CA ILE A 170 17.81 14.09 -29.63
C ILE A 170 17.43 14.36 -31.10
N LEU A 171 16.12 14.38 -31.38
CA LEU A 171 15.63 14.61 -32.75
C LEU A 171 15.97 16.02 -33.26
N GLY A 172 15.79 17.04 -32.41
CA GLY A 172 16.06 18.42 -32.75
C GLY A 172 17.54 18.71 -32.95
N THR A 173 18.42 18.23 -32.05
CA THR A 173 19.87 18.37 -32.21
C THR A 173 20.38 17.68 -33.49
N LEU A 174 19.87 16.48 -33.76
CA LEU A 174 20.24 15.75 -34.99
C LEU A 174 19.83 16.50 -36.25
N ALA A 175 18.59 17.00 -36.31
CA ALA A 175 18.10 17.78 -37.44
C ALA A 175 18.95 19.05 -37.69
N ILE A 176 19.29 19.79 -36.62
CA ILE A 176 20.11 21.00 -36.74
C ILE A 176 21.56 20.64 -37.15
N MET A 177 22.16 19.61 -36.55
CA MET A 177 23.52 19.20 -36.94
C MET A 177 23.61 18.80 -38.39
N LEU A 178 22.60 18.05 -38.91
CA LEU A 178 22.51 17.68 -40.33
C LEU A 178 22.35 18.90 -41.25
N SER A 179 21.66 19.95 -40.78
CA SER A 179 21.50 21.19 -41.54
C SER A 179 22.79 22.05 -41.61
N ILE A 180 23.66 21.97 -40.56
CA ILE A 180 24.91 22.73 -40.52
C ILE A 180 26.03 21.99 -41.30
N ASN A 181 26.29 20.72 -40.95
CA ASN A 181 27.31 19.92 -41.63
C ASN A 181 27.07 18.41 -41.48
N VAL A 182 26.80 17.74 -42.57
CA VAL A 182 26.44 16.32 -42.58
C VAL A 182 27.62 15.42 -42.21
N SER A 183 28.85 15.75 -42.65
CA SER A 183 30.04 14.94 -42.34
C SER A 183 30.29 14.86 -40.85
N ILE A 184 30.13 15.98 -40.10
CA ILE A 184 30.30 16.04 -38.66
C ILE A 184 29.14 15.33 -37.97
N ALA A 185 27.91 15.51 -38.46
CA ALA A 185 26.74 14.81 -37.91
C ALA A 185 26.89 13.28 -37.97
N ILE A 186 27.43 12.74 -39.06
CA ILE A 186 27.69 11.31 -39.20
C ILE A 186 28.70 10.82 -38.13
N VAL A 187 29.76 11.58 -37.87
CA VAL A 187 30.75 11.24 -36.80
C VAL A 187 30.03 11.08 -35.45
N VAL A 188 29.13 12.01 -35.10
CA VAL A 188 28.37 11.96 -33.84
C VAL A 188 27.44 10.75 -33.82
N ILE A 189 26.69 10.51 -34.92
CA ILE A 189 25.76 9.38 -35.03
C ILE A 189 26.47 8.03 -34.90
N VAL A 190 27.66 7.89 -35.47
CA VAL A 190 28.41 6.61 -35.46
C VAL A 190 29.04 6.34 -34.07
N ILE A 191 29.55 7.37 -33.40
CA ILE A 191 30.27 7.18 -32.13
C ILE A 191 29.30 7.11 -30.92
N THR A 192 28.19 7.84 -30.94
CA THR A 192 27.27 7.91 -29.79
C THR A 192 26.71 6.54 -29.36
N PRO A 193 26.33 5.59 -30.26
CA PRO A 193 25.87 4.28 -29.82
C PRO A 193 26.89 3.51 -28.96
N LEU A 194 28.18 3.85 -29.06
CA LEU A 194 29.22 3.26 -28.22
C LEU A 194 28.97 3.58 -26.72
N SER A 195 28.45 4.77 -26.39
CA SER A 195 28.12 5.13 -25.01
C SER A 195 26.96 4.28 -24.46
N LEU A 196 25.95 3.99 -25.28
CA LEU A 196 24.83 3.08 -24.92
C LEU A 196 25.34 1.66 -24.71
N PHE A 197 26.22 1.19 -25.59
CA PHE A 197 26.80 -0.14 -25.46
C PHE A 197 27.60 -0.29 -24.16
N VAL A 198 28.44 0.70 -23.83
CA VAL A 198 29.20 0.73 -22.58
C VAL A 198 28.28 0.76 -21.37
N ALA A 199 27.25 1.63 -21.38
CA ALA A 199 26.27 1.71 -20.31
C ALA A 199 25.50 0.40 -20.11
N ALA A 200 25.04 -0.21 -21.20
CA ALA A 200 24.32 -1.49 -21.19
C ALA A 200 25.20 -2.65 -20.69
N PHE A 201 26.47 -2.68 -21.10
CA PHE A 201 27.45 -3.69 -20.64
C PHE A 201 27.66 -3.60 -19.11
N ILE A 202 27.86 -2.38 -18.59
CA ILE A 202 28.03 -2.15 -17.16
C ILE A 202 26.74 -2.52 -16.41
N ALA A 203 25.59 -2.05 -16.88
CA ALA A 203 24.29 -2.33 -16.26
C ALA A 203 24.00 -3.86 -16.18
N LYS A 204 24.30 -4.61 -17.24
CA LYS A 204 24.16 -6.06 -17.24
C LYS A 204 25.03 -6.73 -16.18
N ASN A 205 26.29 -6.30 -16.05
CA ASN A 205 27.23 -6.91 -15.10
C ASN A 205 26.94 -6.49 -13.65
N THR A 206 26.32 -5.34 -13.41
CA THR A 206 25.95 -4.86 -12.07
C THR A 206 24.60 -5.40 -11.60
N HIS A 207 23.73 -5.85 -12.49
CA HIS A 207 22.40 -6.36 -12.15
C HIS A 207 22.44 -7.48 -11.10
N ASP A 208 23.29 -8.48 -11.29
CA ASP A 208 23.42 -9.61 -10.37
C ASP A 208 24.01 -9.17 -9.01
N LEU A 209 24.88 -8.17 -9.01
CA LEU A 209 25.43 -7.60 -7.78
C LEU A 209 24.38 -6.85 -6.98
N PHE A 210 23.54 -6.03 -7.62
CA PHE A 210 22.42 -5.35 -6.96
C PHE A 210 21.35 -6.32 -6.46
N LYS A 211 21.07 -7.39 -7.23
CA LYS A 211 20.16 -8.45 -6.78
C LYS A 211 20.67 -9.11 -5.51
N LYS A 212 21.96 -9.48 -5.47
CA LYS A 212 22.58 -10.08 -4.29
C LYS A 212 22.61 -9.13 -3.10
N GLN A 213 22.90 -7.84 -3.33
CA GLN A 213 22.81 -6.79 -2.30
C GLN A 213 21.39 -6.70 -1.73
N SER A 214 20.36 -6.67 -2.58
CA SER A 214 18.96 -6.60 -2.17
C SER A 214 18.53 -7.83 -1.35
N GLU A 215 18.96 -9.03 -1.77
CA GLU A 215 18.69 -10.28 -1.04
C GLU A 215 19.35 -10.28 0.35
N THR A 216 20.61 -9.84 0.44
CA THR A 216 21.33 -9.77 1.73
C THR A 216 20.78 -8.67 2.63
N LYS A 217 20.35 -7.53 2.06
CA LYS A 217 19.67 -6.47 2.80
C LYS A 217 18.33 -6.93 3.38
N ALA A 218 17.55 -7.71 2.61
CA ALA A 218 16.30 -8.29 3.09
C ALA A 218 16.52 -9.28 4.25
N GLU A 219 17.60 -10.09 4.19
CA GLU A 219 18.02 -10.99 5.27
C GLU A 219 18.36 -10.19 6.54
N GLN A 220 19.14 -9.10 6.40
CA GLN A 220 19.48 -8.21 7.53
C GLN A 220 18.23 -7.56 8.13
N THR A 221 17.32 -7.05 7.29
CA THR A 221 16.09 -6.41 7.77
C THR A 221 15.22 -7.41 8.53
N ALA A 222 15.11 -8.65 8.04
CA ALA A 222 14.34 -9.69 8.72
C ALA A 222 14.92 -10.04 10.09
N LEU A 223 16.26 -10.11 10.22
CA LEU A 223 16.92 -10.32 11.52
C LEU A 223 16.65 -9.15 12.47
N ILE A 224 16.77 -7.90 12.00
CA ILE A 224 16.52 -6.71 12.83
C ILE A 224 15.07 -6.71 13.33
N ASP A 225 14.10 -6.98 12.44
CA ASP A 225 12.69 -7.03 12.79
C ASP A 225 12.40 -8.12 13.83
N GLU A 226 12.98 -9.32 13.67
CA GLU A 226 12.88 -10.42 14.62
C GLU A 226 13.49 -10.04 15.99
N MET A 227 14.70 -9.46 16.00
CA MET A 227 15.39 -9.11 17.26
C MET A 227 14.71 -7.95 17.99
N ILE A 228 14.15 -6.97 17.30
CA ILE A 228 13.40 -5.87 17.91
C ILE A 228 12.04 -6.36 18.40
N GLY A 229 11.31 -7.13 17.58
CA GLY A 229 10.00 -7.68 17.94
C GLY A 229 10.04 -8.57 19.18
N GLU A 230 11.07 -9.42 19.26
CA GLU A 230 11.26 -10.38 20.33
C GLU A 230 12.32 -9.95 21.36
N HIS A 231 12.60 -8.62 21.46
CA HIS A 231 13.67 -8.10 22.32
C HIS A 231 13.58 -8.58 23.77
N LYS A 232 12.35 -8.71 24.31
CA LYS A 232 12.14 -9.24 25.68
C LYS A 232 12.63 -10.68 25.84
N ILE A 233 12.47 -11.50 24.80
CA ILE A 233 12.93 -12.91 24.81
C ILE A 233 14.45 -12.94 24.69
N VAL A 234 15.03 -12.15 23.77
CA VAL A 234 16.49 -12.03 23.60
C VAL A 234 17.14 -11.67 24.93
N ALA A 235 16.63 -10.63 25.63
CA ALA A 235 17.16 -10.19 26.92
C ALA A 235 16.92 -11.21 28.04
N ALA A 236 15.75 -11.87 28.08
CA ALA A 236 15.43 -12.87 29.11
C ALA A 236 16.35 -14.09 29.06
N PHE A 237 16.84 -14.44 27.87
CA PHE A 237 17.77 -15.58 27.66
C PHE A 237 19.23 -15.13 27.51
N SER A 238 19.55 -13.83 27.70
CA SER A 238 20.90 -13.26 27.53
C SER A 238 21.54 -13.66 26.20
N HIS A 239 20.78 -13.54 25.10
CA HIS A 239 21.16 -13.99 23.75
C HIS A 239 21.68 -12.83 22.87
N GLU A 240 22.04 -11.70 23.48
CA GLU A 240 22.46 -10.48 22.77
C GLU A 240 23.77 -10.68 21.98
N ASP A 241 24.73 -11.40 22.56
CA ASP A 241 26.03 -11.64 21.93
C ASP A 241 25.92 -12.53 20.69
N GLU A 242 25.05 -13.52 20.71
CA GLU A 242 24.77 -14.38 19.55
C GLU A 242 24.03 -13.62 18.45
N ALA A 243 23.03 -12.82 18.82
CA ALA A 243 22.33 -11.97 17.89
C ALA A 243 23.26 -10.95 17.22
N LEU A 244 24.19 -10.37 17.97
CA LEU A 244 25.21 -9.45 17.44
C LEU A 244 26.15 -10.15 16.46
N LYS A 245 26.60 -11.37 16.76
CA LYS A 245 27.43 -12.16 15.84
C LYS A 245 26.73 -12.46 14.53
N GLU A 246 25.47 -12.89 14.58
CA GLU A 246 24.67 -13.17 13.40
C GLU A 246 24.47 -11.88 12.56
N PHE A 247 24.18 -10.77 13.23
CA PHE A 247 24.08 -9.46 12.59
C PHE A 247 25.39 -9.07 11.90
N ASP A 248 26.55 -9.20 12.57
CA ASP A 248 27.85 -8.84 12.02
C ASP A 248 28.23 -9.71 10.81
N GLU A 249 27.88 -10.99 10.80
CA GLU A 249 28.09 -11.86 9.65
C GLU A 249 27.28 -11.40 8.42
N ILE A 250 25.99 -11.10 8.63
CA ILE A 250 25.12 -10.61 7.55
C ILE A 250 25.58 -9.23 7.09
N ASN A 251 25.87 -8.32 8.04
CA ASN A 251 26.33 -6.96 7.76
C ASN A 251 27.67 -6.96 7.01
N GLY A 252 28.60 -7.84 7.39
CA GLY A 252 29.86 -8.02 6.67
C GLY A 252 29.67 -8.52 5.23
N ARG A 253 28.71 -9.45 4.99
CA ARG A 253 28.34 -9.89 3.63
C ARG A 253 27.69 -8.75 2.84
N LEU A 254 26.79 -7.99 3.48
CA LEU A 254 26.12 -6.84 2.87
C LEU A 254 27.11 -5.75 2.48
N ALA A 255 28.04 -5.40 3.36
CA ALA A 255 29.08 -4.42 3.10
C ALA A 255 29.93 -4.79 1.86
N LYS A 256 30.35 -6.06 1.76
CA LYS A 256 31.12 -6.55 0.60
C LYS A 256 30.31 -6.53 -0.69
N CYS A 257 29.05 -6.94 -0.66
CA CYS A 257 28.16 -6.91 -1.83
C CYS A 257 27.86 -5.47 -2.26
N SER A 258 27.56 -4.59 -1.29
CA SER A 258 27.28 -3.18 -1.55
C SER A 258 28.48 -2.45 -2.14
N LEU A 259 29.67 -2.66 -1.57
CA LEU A 259 30.91 -2.05 -2.10
C LEU A 259 31.12 -2.44 -3.58
N LYS A 260 30.98 -3.73 -3.91
CA LYS A 260 31.12 -4.19 -5.30
C LYS A 260 30.04 -3.60 -6.21
N ALA A 261 28.77 -3.66 -5.80
CA ALA A 261 27.66 -3.14 -6.60
C ALA A 261 27.82 -1.64 -6.89
N VAL A 262 28.12 -0.84 -5.85
CA VAL A 262 28.34 0.60 -5.97
C VAL A 262 29.59 0.91 -6.80
N PHE A 263 30.69 0.20 -6.60
CA PHE A 263 31.92 0.41 -7.36
C PHE A 263 31.68 0.19 -8.87
N TYR A 264 31.11 -0.96 -9.27
CA TYR A 264 30.85 -1.21 -10.69
C TYR A 264 29.80 -0.26 -11.27
N SER A 265 28.76 0.10 -10.51
CA SER A 265 27.76 1.07 -10.93
C SER A 265 28.37 2.46 -11.12
N SER A 266 29.29 2.88 -10.24
CA SER A 266 29.95 4.19 -10.31
C SER A 266 30.84 4.36 -11.54
N LEU A 267 31.30 3.26 -12.16
CA LEU A 267 32.05 3.28 -13.42
C LEU A 267 31.22 3.75 -14.61
N THR A 268 29.88 3.68 -14.54
CA THR A 268 29.00 4.09 -15.64
C THR A 268 29.25 5.54 -16.05
N ASN A 269 29.25 6.46 -15.11
CA ASN A 269 29.43 7.89 -15.39
C ASN A 269 30.82 8.24 -15.96
N PRO A 270 31.94 7.79 -15.39
CA PRO A 270 33.26 8.02 -15.99
C PRO A 270 33.40 7.42 -17.39
N CYS A 271 32.94 6.19 -17.60
CA CYS A 271 33.05 5.51 -18.90
C CYS A 271 32.19 6.19 -19.98
N THR A 272 30.96 6.56 -19.67
CA THR A 272 30.10 7.28 -20.62
C THR A 272 30.63 8.70 -20.90
N ARG A 273 31.16 9.40 -19.90
CA ARG A 273 31.83 10.69 -20.11
C ARG A 273 33.09 10.55 -20.97
N PHE A 274 33.86 9.49 -20.79
CA PHE A 274 34.99 9.22 -21.66
C PHE A 274 34.58 9.07 -23.13
N VAL A 275 33.54 8.29 -23.41
CA VAL A 275 33.00 8.14 -24.77
C VAL A 275 32.48 9.48 -25.31
N ASN A 276 31.75 10.26 -24.49
CA ASN A 276 31.27 11.58 -24.90
C ASN A 276 32.40 12.55 -25.23
N ASN A 277 33.49 12.54 -24.44
CA ASN A 277 34.68 13.32 -24.74
C ASN A 277 35.39 12.83 -26.01
N LEU A 278 35.34 11.55 -26.32
CA LEU A 278 35.83 10.99 -27.60
C LEU A 278 35.00 11.50 -28.78
N VAL A 279 33.66 11.56 -28.64
CA VAL A 279 32.75 12.19 -29.63
C VAL A 279 33.15 13.65 -29.82
N TYR A 280 33.29 14.40 -28.72
CA TYR A 280 33.68 15.81 -28.75
C TYR A 280 35.03 16.04 -29.43
N ALA A 281 36.06 15.24 -29.10
CA ALA A 281 37.37 15.29 -29.73
C ALA A 281 37.31 14.95 -31.22
N GLY A 282 36.50 13.96 -31.60
CA GLY A 282 36.27 13.58 -33.02
C GLY A 282 35.61 14.72 -33.81
N VAL A 283 34.57 15.35 -33.24
CA VAL A 283 33.93 16.53 -33.85
C VAL A 283 34.91 17.71 -33.98
N ALA A 284 35.70 17.98 -32.91
CA ALA A 284 36.71 19.05 -32.93
C ALA A 284 37.76 18.80 -33.99
N LEU A 285 38.33 17.59 -34.09
CA LEU A 285 39.38 17.25 -35.05
C LEU A 285 38.86 17.32 -36.51
N VAL A 286 37.76 16.61 -36.79
CA VAL A 286 37.17 16.60 -38.14
C VAL A 286 36.67 17.98 -38.54
N GLY A 287 36.01 18.70 -37.61
CA GLY A 287 35.50 20.05 -37.86
C GLY A 287 36.66 21.06 -38.09
N ALA A 288 37.74 20.99 -37.33
CA ALA A 288 38.92 21.84 -37.52
C ALA A 288 39.57 21.59 -38.90
N LEU A 289 39.71 20.30 -39.30
CA LEU A 289 40.26 19.94 -40.60
C LEU A 289 39.37 20.44 -41.75
N ILE A 290 38.06 20.36 -41.64
CA ILE A 290 37.13 20.89 -42.63
C ILE A 290 37.21 22.42 -42.68
N CYS A 291 37.26 23.09 -41.53
CA CYS A 291 37.34 24.54 -41.44
C CYS A 291 38.63 25.07 -42.07
N ILE A 292 39.80 24.45 -41.77
CA ILE A 292 41.11 24.84 -42.34
C ILE A 292 41.16 24.55 -43.84
N SER A 293 40.53 23.47 -44.30
CA SER A 293 40.55 23.08 -45.75
C SER A 293 39.65 23.99 -46.59
N GLY A 294 38.80 24.81 -46.01
CA GLY A 294 37.86 25.70 -46.72
C GLY A 294 36.85 24.96 -47.63
N LYS A 295 36.68 23.63 -47.45
CA LYS A 295 35.79 22.83 -48.27
C LYS A 295 34.36 23.18 -47.98
N VAL A 296 33.58 23.37 -49.04
CA VAL A 296 32.12 23.54 -48.98
C VAL A 296 31.48 22.21 -48.68
N ASP A 297 30.55 22.17 -47.73
CA ASP A 297 29.78 20.97 -47.41
C ASP A 297 28.94 20.58 -48.62
N PRO A 298 28.95 19.31 -49.07
CA PRO A 298 28.25 18.88 -50.28
C PRO A 298 26.72 19.03 -50.23
N ILE A 299 26.14 19.13 -49.02
CA ILE A 299 24.69 19.16 -48.79
C ILE A 299 24.23 20.54 -48.34
N SER A 300 24.89 21.17 -47.35
CA SER A 300 24.53 22.50 -46.89
C SER A 300 24.99 23.62 -47.81
N GLY A 301 25.96 23.37 -48.71
CA GLY A 301 26.53 24.37 -49.59
C GLY A 301 27.28 25.50 -48.90
N ALA A 302 27.53 25.42 -47.59
CA ALA A 302 28.16 26.43 -46.76
C ALA A 302 29.62 26.04 -46.40
N VAL A 303 30.46 27.04 -46.18
CA VAL A 303 31.80 26.87 -45.60
C VAL A 303 31.63 26.86 -44.08
N LEU A 304 32.30 25.90 -43.42
CA LEU A 304 32.26 25.78 -41.96
C LEU A 304 33.07 26.92 -41.33
N THR A 305 32.38 27.79 -40.55
CA THR A 305 33.03 28.86 -39.76
C THR A 305 33.45 28.37 -38.39
N ILE A 306 34.30 29.16 -37.68
CA ILE A 306 34.70 28.86 -36.30
C ILE A 306 33.45 28.87 -35.36
N GLY A 307 32.53 29.81 -35.58
CA GLY A 307 31.31 29.88 -34.83
C GLY A 307 30.40 28.69 -35.06
N SER A 308 30.20 28.25 -36.33
CA SER A 308 29.42 27.08 -36.64
C SER A 308 30.05 25.77 -36.11
N LEU A 309 31.41 25.66 -36.10
CA LEU A 309 32.11 24.56 -35.44
C LEU A 309 31.85 24.54 -33.91
N THR A 310 31.86 25.72 -33.27
CA THR A 310 31.55 25.84 -31.85
C THR A 310 30.09 25.41 -31.55
N SER A 311 29.16 25.80 -32.42
CA SER A 311 27.75 25.36 -32.33
C SER A 311 27.65 23.84 -32.43
N LEU A 312 28.34 23.20 -33.37
CA LEU A 312 28.37 21.74 -33.54
C LEU A 312 28.96 21.02 -32.32
N LEU A 313 30.00 21.54 -31.69
CA LEU A 313 30.55 21.03 -30.45
C LEU A 313 29.54 21.08 -29.28
N ASN A 314 28.79 22.18 -29.18
CA ASN A 314 27.71 22.28 -28.20
C ASN A 314 26.58 21.28 -28.48
N TYR A 315 26.19 21.11 -29.76
CA TYR A 315 25.19 20.13 -30.14
C TYR A 315 25.64 18.70 -29.89
N ALA A 316 26.91 18.36 -30.10
CA ALA A 316 27.44 17.05 -29.76
C ALA A 316 27.25 16.71 -28.27
N ASN A 317 27.49 17.69 -27.40
CA ASN A 317 27.24 17.53 -25.96
C ASN A 317 25.73 17.43 -25.65
N GLN A 318 24.90 18.27 -26.25
CA GLN A 318 23.44 18.23 -26.04
C GLN A 318 22.82 16.94 -26.58
N TYR A 319 23.32 16.39 -27.69
CA TYR A 319 22.87 15.14 -28.26
C TYR A 319 23.18 13.92 -27.38
N THR A 320 24.37 13.89 -26.76
CA THR A 320 24.82 12.76 -25.95
C THR A 320 24.19 12.74 -24.56
N LYS A 321 23.79 13.90 -24.00
CA LYS A 321 23.25 14.02 -22.64
C LYS A 321 22.00 13.16 -22.39
N PRO A 322 20.93 13.19 -23.21
CA PRO A 322 19.74 12.37 -22.99
C PRO A 322 20.02 10.87 -23.03
N PHE A 323 21.01 10.41 -23.80
CA PHE A 323 21.37 8.98 -23.84
C PHE A 323 21.89 8.46 -22.51
N ASN A 324 22.59 9.31 -21.74
CA ASN A 324 23.07 8.95 -20.41
C ASN A 324 21.92 8.90 -19.39
N GLU A 325 20.90 9.73 -19.57
CA GLU A 325 19.75 9.84 -18.66
C GLU A 325 18.65 8.79 -18.96
N ILE A 326 18.48 8.41 -20.23
CA ILE A 326 17.40 7.51 -20.69
C ILE A 326 17.35 6.20 -19.89
N SER A 327 18.49 5.59 -19.57
CA SER A 327 18.50 4.34 -18.82
C SER A 327 17.87 4.46 -17.44
N GLY A 328 18.16 5.57 -16.72
CA GLY A 328 17.53 5.87 -15.43
C GLY A 328 16.04 6.13 -15.56
N VAL A 329 15.66 6.95 -16.54
CA VAL A 329 14.25 7.29 -16.81
C VAL A 329 13.42 6.05 -17.13
N VAL A 330 13.93 5.16 -17.99
CA VAL A 330 13.23 3.91 -18.34
C VAL A 330 13.04 3.03 -17.13
N THR A 331 14.05 2.92 -16.27
CA THR A 331 13.96 2.14 -15.03
C THR A 331 12.92 2.72 -14.08
N GLU A 332 12.91 4.04 -13.87
CA GLU A 332 11.91 4.69 -13.01
C GLU A 332 10.49 4.54 -13.55
N VAL A 333 10.30 4.68 -14.85
CA VAL A 333 8.99 4.45 -15.49
C VAL A 333 8.55 2.98 -15.37
N GLN A 334 9.45 2.03 -15.50
CA GLN A 334 9.15 0.61 -15.29
C GLN A 334 8.76 0.32 -13.86
N ASN A 335 9.48 0.87 -12.87
CA ASN A 335 9.14 0.76 -11.46
C ASN A 335 7.77 1.36 -11.17
N ALA A 336 7.51 2.57 -11.68
CA ALA A 336 6.23 3.23 -11.55
C ALA A 336 5.06 2.41 -12.13
N LEU A 337 5.26 1.81 -13.30
CA LEU A 337 4.25 0.94 -13.92
C LEU A 337 4.02 -0.34 -13.12
N ALA A 338 5.07 -0.92 -12.52
CA ALA A 338 4.94 -2.08 -11.63
C ALA A 338 4.15 -1.73 -10.37
N CYS A 339 4.45 -0.59 -9.73
CA CYS A 339 3.69 -0.07 -8.58
C CYS A 339 2.23 0.24 -8.94
N ALA A 340 2.00 0.89 -10.09
CA ALA A 340 0.65 1.15 -10.59
C ALA A 340 -0.13 -0.16 -10.81
N ALA A 341 0.50 -1.20 -11.34
CA ALA A 341 -0.13 -2.50 -11.55
C ALA A 341 -0.62 -3.11 -10.23
N ARG A 342 0.17 -3.04 -9.15
CA ARG A 342 -0.21 -3.50 -7.81
C ARG A 342 -1.38 -2.70 -7.23
N VAL A 343 -1.40 -1.37 -7.44
CA VAL A 343 -2.54 -0.53 -7.02
C VAL A 343 -3.79 -0.87 -7.84
N PHE A 344 -3.66 -1.10 -9.15
CA PHE A 344 -4.79 -1.51 -9.99
C PHE A 344 -5.30 -2.92 -9.67
N GLU A 345 -4.43 -3.85 -9.27
CA GLU A 345 -4.84 -5.16 -8.76
C GLU A 345 -5.80 -5.01 -7.56
N LEU A 346 -5.47 -4.10 -6.62
CA LEU A 346 -6.35 -3.78 -5.50
C LEU A 346 -7.68 -3.14 -5.96
N ILE A 347 -7.63 -2.18 -6.90
CA ILE A 347 -8.82 -1.48 -7.41
C ILE A 347 -9.75 -2.44 -8.17
N ASP A 348 -9.18 -3.39 -8.91
CA ASP A 348 -9.91 -4.37 -9.72
C ASP A 348 -10.32 -5.62 -8.94
N ALA A 349 -9.86 -5.80 -7.69
CA ALA A 349 -10.25 -6.93 -6.85
C ALA A 349 -11.78 -7.05 -6.80
N GLU A 350 -12.31 -8.23 -6.63
CA GLU A 350 -13.75 -8.44 -6.55
C GLU A 350 -14.32 -7.74 -5.30
N SER A 351 -15.35 -6.92 -5.50
CA SER A 351 -16.09 -6.32 -4.40
C SER A 351 -16.95 -7.36 -3.70
N GLN A 352 -17.30 -7.13 -2.45
CA GLN A 352 -18.31 -7.92 -1.76
C GLN A 352 -19.56 -8.01 -2.64
N THR A 353 -20.14 -9.19 -2.76
CA THR A 353 -21.41 -9.41 -3.47
C THR A 353 -22.44 -8.38 -3.00
N PRO A 354 -23.02 -7.57 -3.89
CA PRO A 354 -24.02 -6.60 -3.48
C PRO A 354 -25.23 -7.32 -2.86
N ASP A 355 -25.96 -6.62 -2.00
CA ASP A 355 -27.25 -7.12 -1.53
C ASP A 355 -28.20 -7.25 -2.73
N ALA A 356 -29.15 -8.20 -2.68
CA ALA A 356 -30.12 -8.39 -3.74
C ALA A 356 -30.90 -7.09 -4.01
N GLU A 357 -31.27 -6.81 -5.27
CA GLU A 357 -31.99 -5.57 -5.62
C GLU A 357 -33.29 -5.39 -4.81
N ASN A 358 -33.95 -6.51 -4.42
CA ASN A 358 -35.14 -6.52 -3.60
C ASN A 358 -34.89 -6.96 -2.16
N ALA A 359 -33.63 -6.79 -1.66
CA ALA A 359 -33.29 -7.17 -0.30
C ALA A 359 -34.14 -6.39 0.70
N HIS A 360 -34.79 -7.11 1.61
CA HIS A 360 -35.61 -6.53 2.66
C HIS A 360 -34.76 -5.76 3.66
N VAL A 361 -35.22 -4.59 4.08
CA VAL A 361 -34.59 -3.81 5.14
C VAL A 361 -35.32 -4.12 6.44
N LEU A 362 -34.66 -4.87 7.34
CA LEU A 362 -35.23 -5.17 8.66
C LEU A 362 -35.45 -3.88 9.46
N THR A 363 -36.68 -3.68 9.92
CA THR A 363 -37.03 -2.61 10.86
C THR A 363 -36.96 -3.11 12.30
N GLU A 364 -36.81 -2.22 13.27
CA GLU A 364 -36.74 -2.60 14.70
C GLU A 364 -37.95 -3.38 15.17
N SER A 365 -39.14 -3.12 14.61
CA SER A 365 -40.40 -3.80 14.94
C SER A 365 -40.50 -5.22 14.37
N GLU A 366 -39.75 -5.54 13.33
CA GLU A 366 -39.74 -6.88 12.70
C GLU A 366 -38.71 -7.81 13.35
N ILE A 367 -37.78 -7.26 14.13
CA ILE A 367 -36.74 -8.04 14.79
C ILE A 367 -37.26 -8.60 16.10
N ASP A 368 -37.70 -9.87 16.08
CA ASP A 368 -38.13 -10.57 17.28
C ASP A 368 -36.99 -11.22 18.06
N GLY A 369 -35.85 -11.41 17.43
CA GLY A 369 -34.63 -12.00 18.01
C GLY A 369 -34.55 -13.51 17.91
N SER A 370 -35.44 -14.16 17.14
CA SER A 370 -35.33 -15.60 16.85
C SER A 370 -34.27 -15.85 15.75
N VAL A 371 -33.58 -16.98 15.83
CA VAL A 371 -32.60 -17.40 14.82
C VAL A 371 -32.78 -18.88 14.49
N SER A 372 -32.91 -19.21 13.20
CA SER A 372 -32.90 -20.59 12.69
C SER A 372 -31.74 -20.78 11.72
N ILE A 373 -31.00 -21.85 11.89
CA ILE A 373 -29.90 -22.26 11.03
C ILE A 373 -30.21 -23.69 10.57
N GLU A 374 -30.29 -23.91 9.25
CA GLU A 374 -30.68 -25.17 8.65
C GLU A 374 -29.64 -25.67 7.67
N ASN A 375 -29.06 -26.85 7.95
CA ASN A 375 -28.09 -27.56 7.11
C ASN A 375 -26.97 -26.68 6.56
N VAL A 376 -26.42 -25.80 7.41
CA VAL A 376 -25.38 -24.88 6.98
C VAL A 376 -24.05 -25.57 6.84
N GLU A 377 -23.42 -25.39 5.67
CA GLU A 377 -22.05 -25.77 5.39
C GLU A 377 -21.23 -24.54 5.03
N PHE A 378 -19.99 -24.51 5.50
CA PHE A 378 -19.09 -23.40 5.22
C PHE A 378 -17.61 -23.81 5.24
N SER A 379 -16.84 -23.22 4.35
CA SER A 379 -15.36 -23.31 4.34
C SER A 379 -14.75 -21.99 3.87
N TYR A 380 -13.63 -21.59 4.49
CA TYR A 380 -12.83 -20.44 4.05
C TYR A 380 -12.05 -20.72 2.75
N SER A 381 -11.75 -21.97 2.47
CA SER A 381 -11.12 -22.41 1.24
C SER A 381 -11.79 -23.70 0.74
N PRO A 382 -11.88 -23.92 -0.59
CA PRO A 382 -12.54 -25.10 -1.16
C PRO A 382 -11.95 -26.43 -0.68
N ASP A 383 -10.68 -26.44 -0.30
CA ASP A 383 -9.95 -27.67 0.05
C ASP A 383 -10.15 -28.12 1.52
N LYS A 384 -10.76 -27.26 2.37
CA LYS A 384 -10.87 -27.55 3.81
C LYS A 384 -12.24 -27.15 4.34
N GLU A 385 -13.17 -28.10 4.36
CA GLU A 385 -14.45 -27.90 5.02
C GLU A 385 -14.27 -27.64 6.51
N LEU A 386 -14.97 -26.59 7.02
CA LEU A 386 -14.86 -26.19 8.41
C LEU A 386 -16.17 -26.36 9.18
N ILE A 387 -17.30 -25.93 8.63
CA ILE A 387 -18.63 -26.12 9.24
C ILE A 387 -19.41 -27.12 8.38
N ARG A 388 -20.04 -28.11 9.03
CA ARG A 388 -20.77 -29.20 8.36
C ARG A 388 -22.07 -29.49 9.07
N ASP A 389 -23.15 -29.58 8.31
CA ASP A 389 -24.50 -29.98 8.82
C ASP A 389 -24.83 -29.23 10.13
N PHE A 390 -24.65 -27.91 10.10
CA PHE A 390 -24.88 -27.10 11.28
C PHE A 390 -26.35 -26.71 11.36
N ASN A 391 -27.03 -27.22 12.39
CA ASN A 391 -28.47 -27.03 12.61
C ASN A 391 -28.71 -26.46 14.01
N LEU A 392 -29.42 -25.32 14.09
CA LEU A 392 -29.66 -24.62 15.35
C LEU A 392 -30.98 -23.84 15.25
N SER A 393 -31.84 -23.99 16.27
CA SER A 393 -33.00 -23.12 16.47
C SER A 393 -32.88 -22.45 17.84
N VAL A 394 -33.07 -21.14 17.85
CA VAL A 394 -32.97 -20.25 19.03
C VAL A 394 -34.20 -19.38 19.06
N GLU A 395 -34.89 -19.39 20.19
CA GLU A 395 -36.08 -18.57 20.42
C GLU A 395 -35.66 -17.19 21.00
N LYS A 396 -36.57 -16.24 20.89
CA LYS A 396 -36.40 -14.90 21.45
C LYS A 396 -35.97 -14.94 22.92
N GLY A 397 -34.91 -14.22 23.22
CA GLY A 397 -34.43 -14.03 24.59
C GLY A 397 -33.57 -15.17 25.14
N GLN A 398 -33.36 -16.25 24.36
CA GLN A 398 -32.50 -17.36 24.79
C GLN A 398 -31.02 -16.98 24.76
N ARG A 399 -30.27 -17.52 25.73
CA ARG A 399 -28.82 -17.41 25.83
C ARG A 399 -28.17 -18.67 25.28
N VAL A 400 -27.39 -18.54 24.22
CA VAL A 400 -26.67 -19.64 23.58
C VAL A 400 -25.19 -19.55 23.92
N ALA A 401 -24.65 -20.53 24.64
CA ALA A 401 -23.23 -20.67 24.90
C ALA A 401 -22.59 -21.60 23.84
N ILE A 402 -21.55 -21.12 23.16
CA ILE A 402 -20.79 -21.92 22.18
C ILE A 402 -19.49 -22.33 22.83
N VAL A 403 -19.30 -23.64 23.06
CA VAL A 403 -18.14 -24.23 23.71
C VAL A 403 -17.43 -25.25 22.81
N GLY A 404 -16.14 -25.44 23.00
CA GLY A 404 -15.35 -26.42 22.26
C GLY A 404 -13.88 -26.01 22.16
N PRO A 405 -13.02 -26.92 21.68
CA PRO A 405 -11.59 -26.67 21.57
C PRO A 405 -11.26 -25.52 20.60
N THR A 406 -10.04 -25.00 20.71
CA THR A 406 -9.57 -23.96 19.78
C THR A 406 -9.56 -24.49 18.34
N GLY A 407 -10.06 -23.68 17.40
CA GLY A 407 -10.12 -24.04 15.98
C GLY A 407 -11.31 -24.91 15.58
N CYS A 408 -12.28 -25.20 16.49
CA CYS A 408 -13.47 -25.99 16.14
C CYS A 408 -14.54 -25.20 15.35
N GLY A 409 -14.38 -23.89 15.11
CA GLY A 409 -15.29 -23.08 14.30
C GLY A 409 -16.21 -22.11 15.07
N LYS A 410 -15.99 -21.87 16.38
CA LYS A 410 -16.83 -20.95 17.18
C LYS A 410 -16.94 -19.54 16.58
N THR A 411 -15.82 -18.91 16.31
CA THR A 411 -15.76 -17.56 15.66
C THR A 411 -16.34 -17.58 14.25
N THR A 412 -16.23 -18.73 13.54
CA THR A 412 -16.82 -18.87 12.21
C THR A 412 -18.35 -18.81 12.25
N VAL A 413 -19.00 -19.43 13.25
CA VAL A 413 -20.45 -19.33 13.43
C VAL A 413 -20.88 -17.87 13.63
N ILE A 414 -20.13 -17.10 14.44
CA ILE A 414 -20.36 -15.66 14.62
C ILE A 414 -20.23 -14.90 13.30
N ASN A 415 -19.18 -15.18 12.52
CA ASN A 415 -18.96 -14.54 11.23
C ASN A 415 -20.09 -14.81 10.23
N LEU A 416 -20.69 -16.01 10.29
CA LEU A 416 -21.83 -16.39 9.46
C LEU A 416 -23.12 -15.70 9.92
N LEU A 417 -23.38 -15.61 11.23
CA LEU A 417 -24.53 -14.87 11.79
C LEU A 417 -24.52 -13.40 11.40
N MET A 418 -23.34 -12.75 11.42
CA MET A 418 -23.14 -11.37 11.01
C MET A 418 -23.07 -11.20 9.47
N ARG A 419 -23.16 -12.29 8.73
CA ARG A 419 -22.99 -12.32 7.28
C ARG A 419 -21.73 -11.55 6.85
N PHE A 420 -20.60 -11.77 7.59
CA PHE A 420 -19.27 -11.36 7.13
C PHE A 420 -18.79 -12.26 5.99
N TYR A 421 -19.26 -13.50 6.00
CA TYR A 421 -19.13 -14.50 4.95
C TYR A 421 -20.51 -15.04 4.60
N ASP A 422 -20.77 -15.29 3.32
CA ASP A 422 -21.95 -15.98 2.88
C ASP A 422 -21.74 -17.50 3.02
N VAL A 423 -22.80 -18.27 3.34
CA VAL A 423 -22.72 -19.73 3.49
C VAL A 423 -22.50 -20.43 2.15
N ASN A 424 -21.85 -21.59 2.15
CA ASN A 424 -21.68 -22.39 0.94
C ASN A 424 -22.98 -23.14 0.58
N SER A 425 -23.69 -23.66 1.58
CA SER A 425 -25.01 -24.30 1.45
C SER A 425 -25.79 -24.13 2.75
N GLY A 426 -27.09 -24.43 2.71
CA GLY A 426 -27.99 -24.25 3.84
C GLY A 426 -28.54 -22.82 3.93
N LYS A 427 -29.20 -22.52 5.06
CA LYS A 427 -29.90 -21.25 5.29
C LYS A 427 -29.75 -20.76 6.72
N ILE A 428 -29.66 -19.44 6.88
CA ILE A 428 -29.67 -18.75 8.17
C ILE A 428 -30.84 -17.76 8.16
N ASP A 429 -31.85 -18.00 8.97
CA ASP A 429 -32.98 -17.10 9.16
C ASP A 429 -32.79 -16.31 10.45
N VAL A 430 -33.03 -15.01 10.38
CA VAL A 430 -33.05 -14.09 11.53
C VAL A 430 -34.41 -13.42 11.58
N SER A 431 -35.12 -13.63 12.69
CA SER A 431 -36.48 -13.11 12.89
C SER A 431 -37.44 -13.53 11.75
N GLY A 432 -37.28 -14.78 11.24
CA GLY A 432 -38.10 -15.33 10.16
C GLY A 432 -37.72 -14.89 8.74
N TYR A 433 -36.66 -14.08 8.59
CA TYR A 433 -36.16 -13.62 7.30
C TYR A 433 -34.83 -14.28 6.97
N ASP A 434 -34.69 -14.82 5.76
CA ASP A 434 -33.42 -15.35 5.28
C ASP A 434 -32.37 -14.26 5.21
N SER A 435 -31.26 -14.45 5.89
CA SER A 435 -30.12 -13.51 5.95
C SER A 435 -29.55 -13.17 4.56
N ALA A 436 -29.71 -14.07 3.57
CA ALA A 436 -29.27 -13.83 2.19
C ALA A 436 -30.14 -12.80 1.48
N ASN A 437 -31.43 -12.69 1.86
CA ASN A 437 -32.44 -11.83 1.24
C ASN A 437 -32.66 -10.51 2.00
N VAL A 438 -31.92 -10.25 3.05
CA VAL A 438 -31.95 -9.00 3.83
C VAL A 438 -30.73 -8.15 3.51
N THR A 439 -30.84 -6.82 3.67
CA THR A 439 -29.66 -5.96 3.54
C THR A 439 -28.68 -6.22 4.69
N ARG A 440 -27.38 -6.36 4.36
CA ARG A 440 -26.34 -6.59 5.37
C ARG A 440 -26.31 -5.51 6.44
N SER A 441 -26.61 -4.26 6.07
CA SER A 441 -26.61 -3.15 7.01
C SER A 441 -27.73 -3.26 8.07
N SER A 442 -28.95 -3.68 7.68
CA SER A 442 -30.05 -3.87 8.64
C SER A 442 -29.83 -5.12 9.49
N LEU A 443 -29.34 -6.22 8.89
CA LEU A 443 -28.98 -7.43 9.61
C LEU A 443 -27.94 -7.15 10.70
N ARG A 444 -26.85 -6.45 10.37
CA ARG A 444 -25.78 -6.15 11.32
C ARG A 444 -26.21 -5.18 12.42
N ARG A 445 -27.17 -4.29 12.15
CA ARG A 445 -27.76 -3.41 13.18
C ARG A 445 -28.62 -4.17 14.18
N SER A 446 -29.14 -5.35 13.82
CA SER A 446 -29.90 -6.20 14.74
C SER A 446 -29.03 -6.83 15.82
N PHE A 447 -27.71 -6.84 15.64
CA PHE A 447 -26.74 -7.45 16.56
C PHE A 447 -25.85 -6.39 17.24
N GLY A 448 -25.67 -6.50 18.53
CA GLY A 448 -24.60 -5.82 19.28
C GLY A 448 -23.45 -6.78 19.46
N MET A 449 -22.24 -6.35 19.07
CA MET A 449 -21.08 -7.23 19.09
C MET A 449 -19.99 -6.70 20.01
N VAL A 450 -19.55 -7.53 20.97
CA VAL A 450 -18.36 -7.29 21.78
C VAL A 450 -17.35 -8.38 21.47
N LEU A 451 -16.24 -8.02 20.82
CA LEU A 451 -15.17 -8.93 20.43
C LEU A 451 -14.12 -9.10 21.51
N GLN A 452 -13.34 -10.16 21.40
CA GLN A 452 -12.14 -10.40 22.21
C GLN A 452 -11.13 -9.25 22.03
N ASP A 453 -10.86 -8.87 20.78
CA ASP A 453 -9.98 -7.75 20.46
C ASP A 453 -10.74 -6.44 20.57
N THR A 454 -10.32 -5.63 21.55
CA THR A 454 -10.92 -4.32 21.81
C THR A 454 -10.33 -3.27 20.90
N TRP A 455 -11.08 -2.85 19.88
CA TRP A 455 -10.66 -1.75 19.02
C TRP A 455 -11.13 -0.39 19.56
N ILE A 456 -10.17 0.51 19.76
CA ILE A 456 -10.39 1.91 20.17
C ILE A 456 -9.89 2.83 19.06
N LYS A 457 -10.79 3.66 18.55
CA LYS A 457 -10.46 4.67 17.55
C LYS A 457 -9.69 5.82 18.19
N SER A 458 -8.67 6.36 17.53
CA SER A 458 -8.06 7.63 17.92
C SER A 458 -9.12 8.74 17.90
N GLY A 459 -9.34 9.41 19.06
CA GLY A 459 -10.38 10.39 19.26
C GLY A 459 -10.80 10.50 20.73
N SER A 460 -11.86 11.26 21.03
CA SER A 460 -12.34 11.39 22.40
C SER A 460 -12.99 10.11 22.92
N VAL A 461 -13.05 9.95 24.24
CA VAL A 461 -13.81 8.86 24.89
C VAL A 461 -15.28 8.90 24.45
N ARG A 462 -15.86 10.10 24.41
CA ARG A 462 -17.23 10.33 23.95
C ARG A 462 -17.44 9.81 22.52
N ASP A 463 -16.55 10.18 21.58
CA ASP A 463 -16.66 9.74 20.18
C ASP A 463 -16.51 8.23 20.06
N ASN A 464 -15.70 7.61 20.91
CA ASN A 464 -15.53 6.17 20.95
C ASN A 464 -16.79 5.44 21.44
N ILE A 465 -17.51 5.97 22.41
CA ILE A 465 -18.78 5.38 22.87
C ILE A 465 -19.89 5.62 21.82
N ALA A 466 -19.93 6.81 21.22
CA ALA A 466 -20.96 7.22 20.27
C ALA A 466 -20.84 6.59 18.86
N ILE A 467 -19.84 5.74 18.58
CA ILE A 467 -19.62 5.14 17.24
C ILE A 467 -20.90 4.49 16.69
N GLY A 468 -21.66 3.77 17.51
CA GLY A 468 -22.89 3.10 17.07
C GLY A 468 -24.10 4.03 16.93
N LYS A 469 -24.09 5.19 17.60
CA LYS A 469 -25.14 6.21 17.59
C LYS A 469 -24.51 7.60 17.60
N PRO A 470 -24.09 8.13 16.43
CA PRO A 470 -23.36 9.41 16.34
C PRO A 470 -24.11 10.63 16.89
N ASP A 471 -25.44 10.57 16.84
CA ASP A 471 -26.32 11.65 17.29
C ASP A 471 -26.71 11.55 18.78
N ALA A 472 -26.05 10.66 19.56
CA ALA A 472 -26.33 10.47 20.97
C ALA A 472 -25.96 11.73 21.77
N THR A 473 -26.84 12.10 22.68
CA THR A 473 -26.59 13.19 23.63
C THR A 473 -25.55 12.77 24.65
N LEU A 474 -24.90 13.75 25.29
CA LEU A 474 -23.92 13.47 26.34
C LEU A 474 -24.54 12.70 27.53
N ASP A 475 -25.79 12.97 27.86
CA ASP A 475 -26.51 12.28 28.93
C ASP A 475 -26.75 10.81 28.58
N GLU A 476 -27.13 10.48 27.35
CA GLU A 476 -27.25 9.10 26.87
C GLU A 476 -25.90 8.35 26.93
N ILE A 477 -24.82 9.02 26.54
CA ILE A 477 -23.46 8.48 26.62
C ILE A 477 -23.04 8.21 28.05
N ILE A 478 -23.32 9.14 28.97
CA ILE A 478 -23.04 9.01 30.42
C ILE A 478 -23.86 7.85 31.00
N ASP A 479 -25.14 7.71 30.65
CA ASP A 479 -25.98 6.63 31.13
C ASP A 479 -25.47 5.26 30.63
N ALA A 480 -25.14 5.14 29.35
CA ALA A 480 -24.54 3.94 28.81
C ALA A 480 -23.21 3.57 29.50
N ALA A 481 -22.36 4.56 29.76
CA ALA A 481 -21.10 4.37 30.46
C ALA A 481 -21.30 3.98 31.95
N LYS A 482 -22.36 4.47 32.63
CA LYS A 482 -22.72 4.05 33.99
C LYS A 482 -23.15 2.60 34.01
N ARG A 483 -24.03 2.19 33.09
CA ARG A 483 -24.50 0.81 32.96
C ARG A 483 -23.37 -0.17 32.65
N ALA A 484 -22.40 0.26 31.84
CA ALA A 484 -21.20 -0.50 31.51
C ALA A 484 -20.10 -0.44 32.59
N HIS A 485 -20.32 0.20 33.75
CA HIS A 485 -19.29 0.45 34.78
C HIS A 485 -18.06 1.24 34.31
N ALA A 486 -18.15 1.91 33.16
CA ALA A 486 -17.06 2.72 32.61
C ALA A 486 -16.97 4.14 33.20
N HIS A 487 -18.10 4.71 33.62
CA HIS A 487 -18.19 6.11 34.10
C HIS A 487 -17.16 6.46 35.20
N SER A 488 -16.91 5.56 36.14
CA SER A 488 -16.03 5.80 37.28
C SER A 488 -14.57 6.08 36.86
N PHE A 489 -14.03 5.30 35.93
CA PHE A 489 -12.67 5.54 35.46
C PHE A 489 -12.61 6.70 34.45
N ILE A 490 -13.64 6.88 33.60
CA ILE A 490 -13.69 7.99 32.64
C ILE A 490 -13.59 9.34 33.40
N ARG A 491 -14.27 9.48 34.53
CA ARG A 491 -14.18 10.70 35.38
C ARG A 491 -12.80 10.95 35.96
N GLN A 492 -11.97 9.94 36.07
CA GLN A 492 -10.58 10.06 36.55
C GLN A 492 -9.60 10.48 35.47
N LEU A 493 -10.00 10.42 34.20
CA LEU A 493 -9.19 10.90 33.11
C LEU A 493 -9.08 12.44 33.14
N PRO A 494 -7.98 13.04 32.64
CA PRO A 494 -7.70 14.46 32.73
C PRO A 494 -8.82 15.37 32.22
N HIS A 495 -9.53 14.97 31.17
CA HIS A 495 -10.65 15.72 30.56
C HIS A 495 -11.97 14.91 30.56
N GLY A 496 -12.07 13.84 31.35
CA GLY A 496 -13.26 13.00 31.44
C GLY A 496 -13.64 12.42 30.05
N TYR A 497 -14.87 12.65 29.61
CA TYR A 497 -15.40 12.17 28.33
C TYR A 497 -14.73 12.82 27.09
N ASP A 498 -14.15 14.02 27.25
CA ASP A 498 -13.45 14.72 26.18
C ASP A 498 -11.94 14.38 26.12
N THR A 499 -11.47 13.47 26.98
CA THR A 499 -10.10 12.96 26.92
C THR A 499 -9.85 12.30 25.58
N VAL A 500 -8.82 12.76 24.87
CA VAL A 500 -8.40 12.17 23.59
C VAL A 500 -7.55 10.93 23.87
N ILE A 501 -7.97 9.81 23.32
CA ILE A 501 -7.28 8.52 23.39
C ILE A 501 -6.51 8.33 22.09
N GLY A 502 -5.23 7.95 22.19
CA GLY A 502 -4.39 7.63 21.03
C GLY A 502 -4.78 6.31 20.34
N GLU A 503 -3.99 5.91 19.36
CA GLU A 503 -4.17 4.63 18.67
C GLU A 503 -4.16 3.47 19.66
N ASP A 504 -5.00 2.46 19.41
CA ASP A 504 -5.17 1.25 20.23
C ASP A 504 -5.50 1.52 21.72
N GLY A 505 -6.05 2.69 22.03
CA GLY A 505 -6.51 3.03 23.37
C GLY A 505 -5.44 3.58 24.30
N GLY A 506 -4.22 3.86 23.82
CA GLY A 506 -3.18 4.57 24.56
C GLY A 506 -2.90 3.97 25.94
N GLU A 507 -3.04 4.79 27.00
CA GLU A 507 -2.76 4.41 28.40
C GLU A 507 -3.86 3.59 29.07
N LEU A 508 -4.99 3.28 28.40
CA LEU A 508 -6.07 2.50 28.98
C LEU A 508 -5.68 1.03 29.18
N SER A 509 -6.03 0.49 30.37
CA SER A 509 -5.88 -0.95 30.59
C SER A 509 -6.83 -1.76 29.68
N GLN A 510 -6.51 -3.03 29.46
CA GLN A 510 -7.34 -3.92 28.62
C GLN A 510 -8.78 -4.00 29.14
N GLY A 511 -8.98 -4.05 30.45
CA GLY A 511 -10.32 -4.03 31.04
C GLY A 511 -11.06 -2.71 30.82
N GLN A 512 -10.38 -1.56 30.88
CA GLN A 512 -10.99 -0.26 30.58
C GLN A 512 -11.41 -0.16 29.10
N LYS A 513 -10.58 -0.65 28.18
CA LYS A 513 -10.92 -0.73 26.75
C LYS A 513 -12.16 -1.58 26.53
N GLN A 514 -12.25 -2.73 27.22
CA GLN A 514 -13.41 -3.62 27.11
C GLN A 514 -14.69 -2.97 27.66
N LEU A 515 -14.60 -2.27 28.80
CA LEU A 515 -15.74 -1.51 29.34
C LEU A 515 -16.22 -0.41 28.38
N LEU A 516 -15.33 0.24 27.63
CA LEU A 516 -15.71 1.20 26.58
C LEU A 516 -16.42 0.50 25.42
N CYS A 517 -15.95 -0.68 24.97
CA CYS A 517 -16.62 -1.46 23.94
C CYS A 517 -18.02 -1.92 24.39
N ILE A 518 -18.17 -2.29 25.66
CA ILE A 518 -19.47 -2.61 26.26
C ILE A 518 -20.38 -1.37 26.26
N ALA A 519 -19.85 -0.19 26.64
CA ALA A 519 -20.62 1.06 26.65
C ALA A 519 -21.13 1.43 25.25
N ARG A 520 -20.38 1.16 24.18
CA ARG A 520 -20.84 1.31 22.77
C ARG A 520 -22.10 0.50 22.49
N VAL A 521 -22.08 -0.77 22.88
CA VAL A 521 -23.22 -1.67 22.66
C VAL A 521 -24.40 -1.28 23.56
N MET A 522 -24.15 -0.88 24.80
CA MET A 522 -25.17 -0.41 25.73
C MET A 522 -25.86 0.88 25.29
N LEU A 523 -25.20 1.71 24.49
CA LEU A 523 -25.79 2.93 23.94
C LEU A 523 -26.84 2.62 22.87
N CYS A 524 -26.64 1.58 22.06
CA CYS A 524 -27.52 1.17 20.98
C CYS A 524 -28.52 0.08 21.41
N LEU A 525 -28.10 -0.82 22.28
CA LEU A 525 -28.84 -1.98 22.82
C LEU A 525 -29.75 -2.70 21.82
N PRO A 526 -29.19 -3.32 20.77
CA PRO A 526 -29.99 -4.05 19.79
C PRO A 526 -30.63 -5.31 20.41
N PRO A 527 -31.64 -5.91 19.73
CA PRO A 527 -32.37 -7.08 20.24
C PRO A 527 -31.54 -8.36 20.38
N MET A 528 -30.45 -8.47 19.63
CA MET A 528 -29.56 -9.64 19.68
C MET A 528 -28.12 -9.23 20.02
N LEU A 529 -27.40 -10.11 20.68
CA LEU A 529 -26.03 -9.87 21.15
C LEU A 529 -25.11 -11.00 20.72
N ILE A 530 -23.87 -10.62 20.38
CA ILE A 530 -22.75 -11.53 20.17
C ILE A 530 -21.62 -11.11 21.10
N LEU A 531 -21.23 -12.01 21.99
CA LEU A 531 -20.22 -11.73 23.01
C LEU A 531 -19.09 -12.74 22.92
N ASP A 532 -17.84 -12.26 22.84
CA ASP A 532 -16.65 -13.10 22.87
C ASP A 532 -15.89 -12.84 24.19
N GLU A 533 -15.86 -13.85 25.08
CA GLU A 533 -15.43 -13.74 26.48
C GLU A 533 -13.95 -14.01 26.73
N ALA A 534 -13.02 -13.58 25.92
CA ALA A 534 -11.61 -13.76 26.24
C ALA A 534 -11.07 -12.64 27.16
N THR A 535 -10.94 -12.91 28.44
CA THR A 535 -10.51 -11.95 29.47
C THR A 535 -9.26 -12.36 30.26
N SER A 536 -8.39 -13.16 29.65
CA SER A 536 -7.22 -13.79 30.32
C SER A 536 -6.18 -12.81 30.90
N SER A 537 -6.32 -11.49 30.66
CA SER A 537 -5.33 -10.47 31.07
C SER A 537 -5.95 -9.32 31.88
N ILE A 538 -7.11 -9.53 32.53
CA ILE A 538 -7.85 -8.50 33.24
C ILE A 538 -7.82 -8.80 34.74
N ASP A 539 -7.69 -7.75 35.57
CA ASP A 539 -7.76 -7.88 37.03
C ASP A 539 -9.15 -8.34 37.47
N THR A 540 -9.23 -9.11 38.57
CA THR A 540 -10.46 -9.71 39.07
C THR A 540 -11.58 -8.70 39.36
N ARG A 541 -11.25 -7.49 39.83
CA ARG A 541 -12.25 -6.48 40.12
C ARG A 541 -12.89 -5.88 38.87
N THR A 542 -12.09 -5.61 37.85
CA THR A 542 -12.59 -5.13 36.56
C THR A 542 -13.34 -6.25 35.83
N GLU A 543 -12.90 -7.47 35.98
CA GLU A 543 -13.58 -8.65 35.48
C GLU A 543 -14.99 -8.80 36.02
N MET A 544 -15.20 -8.65 37.32
CA MET A 544 -16.53 -8.68 37.93
C MET A 544 -17.46 -7.59 37.34
N LYS A 545 -16.93 -6.40 37.07
CA LYS A 545 -17.69 -5.31 36.44
C LYS A 545 -18.11 -5.64 35.02
N ILE A 546 -17.20 -6.28 34.24
CA ILE A 546 -17.48 -6.73 32.88
C ILE A 546 -18.58 -7.79 32.88
N GLN A 547 -18.53 -8.75 33.81
CA GLN A 547 -19.55 -9.79 33.95
C GLN A 547 -20.93 -9.19 34.33
N ASP A 548 -20.99 -8.30 35.27
CA ASP A 548 -22.24 -7.61 35.66
C ASP A 548 -22.80 -6.80 34.45
N ALA A 549 -21.92 -6.14 33.69
CA ALA A 549 -22.33 -5.40 32.50
C ALA A 549 -22.85 -6.34 31.40
N PHE A 550 -22.23 -7.50 31.18
CA PHE A 550 -22.72 -8.52 30.25
C PHE A 550 -24.07 -9.08 30.68
N ALA A 551 -24.24 -9.43 31.96
CA ALA A 551 -25.50 -9.93 32.49
C ALA A 551 -26.65 -8.94 32.22
N LYS A 552 -26.43 -7.63 32.51
CA LYS A 552 -27.40 -6.56 32.24
C LYS A 552 -27.71 -6.39 30.74
N MET A 553 -26.69 -6.54 29.87
CA MET A 553 -26.92 -6.47 28.42
C MET A 553 -27.78 -7.61 27.92
N MET A 554 -27.57 -8.83 28.43
CA MET A 554 -28.27 -10.05 28.01
C MET A 554 -29.73 -10.14 28.48
N GLU A 555 -30.15 -9.36 29.48
CA GLU A 555 -31.50 -9.40 30.01
C GLU A 555 -32.55 -9.17 28.91
N GLY A 556 -33.42 -10.18 28.67
CA GLY A 556 -34.51 -10.15 27.68
C GLY A 556 -34.05 -10.13 26.21
N ARG A 557 -32.77 -10.44 25.91
CA ARG A 557 -32.20 -10.43 24.56
C ARG A 557 -31.63 -11.78 24.17
N THR A 558 -31.78 -12.11 22.91
CA THR A 558 -31.14 -13.31 22.36
C THR A 558 -29.63 -13.08 22.29
N SER A 559 -28.87 -13.97 22.92
CA SER A 559 -27.42 -13.77 23.09
C SER A 559 -26.63 -15.00 22.66
N PHE A 560 -25.64 -14.79 21.80
CA PHE A 560 -24.66 -15.80 21.40
C PHE A 560 -23.35 -15.49 22.10
N VAL A 561 -22.89 -16.39 22.96
CA VAL A 561 -21.68 -16.19 23.74
C VAL A 561 -20.65 -17.26 23.43
N VAL A 562 -19.46 -16.85 22.96
CA VAL A 562 -18.29 -17.74 22.91
C VAL A 562 -17.76 -17.83 24.33
N ALA A 563 -18.21 -18.88 25.03
CA ALA A 563 -17.99 -18.96 26.47
C ALA A 563 -16.65 -19.60 26.79
N HIS A 564 -15.86 -18.90 27.56
CA HIS A 564 -14.62 -19.35 28.19
C HIS A 564 -14.73 -19.39 29.72
N ARG A 565 -15.95 -19.12 30.27
CA ARG A 565 -16.21 -18.99 31.71
C ARG A 565 -17.34 -19.89 32.17
N LEU A 566 -17.14 -20.37 33.39
CA LEU A 566 -18.07 -21.25 34.10
C LEU A 566 -19.46 -20.64 34.30
N SER A 567 -19.52 -19.38 34.75
CA SER A 567 -20.78 -18.69 35.03
C SER A 567 -21.64 -18.56 33.80
N THR A 568 -21.06 -18.11 32.71
CA THR A 568 -21.77 -17.91 31.43
C THR A 568 -22.28 -19.22 30.83
N ILE A 569 -21.51 -20.30 30.96
CA ILE A 569 -21.93 -21.61 30.50
C ILE A 569 -23.11 -22.16 31.33
N LYS A 570 -23.06 -22.00 32.67
CA LYS A 570 -24.10 -22.49 33.57
C LYS A 570 -25.46 -21.81 33.36
N GLU A 571 -25.44 -20.50 33.05
CA GLU A 571 -26.65 -19.69 32.91
C GLU A 571 -27.22 -19.69 31.48
N ALA A 572 -26.61 -20.42 30.55
CA ALA A 572 -27.08 -20.52 29.19
C ALA A 572 -28.28 -21.47 29.08
N ASP A 573 -29.31 -21.03 28.30
CA ASP A 573 -30.48 -21.86 27.99
C ASP A 573 -30.13 -22.99 27.03
N ILE A 574 -29.16 -22.72 26.13
CA ILE A 574 -28.64 -23.68 25.14
C ILE A 574 -27.14 -23.66 25.17
N ILE A 575 -26.53 -24.80 25.37
CA ILE A 575 -25.09 -25.01 25.20
C ILE A 575 -24.87 -25.80 23.93
N LEU A 576 -24.08 -25.21 23.01
CA LEU A 576 -23.63 -25.87 21.78
C LEU A 576 -22.19 -26.34 21.96
N VAL A 577 -22.00 -27.65 21.97
CA VAL A 577 -20.68 -28.23 22.03
C VAL A 577 -20.20 -28.51 20.61
N MET A 578 -19.16 -27.80 20.21
CA MET A 578 -18.60 -27.91 18.87
C MET A 578 -17.29 -28.68 18.87
N ASN A 579 -17.14 -29.58 17.90
CA ASN A 579 -15.86 -30.25 17.62
C ASN A 579 -15.72 -30.47 16.10
N ASN A 580 -14.56 -30.12 15.56
CA ASN A 580 -14.24 -30.27 14.14
C ASN A 580 -15.36 -29.74 13.21
N GLY A 581 -15.95 -28.57 13.54
CA GLY A 581 -16.94 -27.89 12.72
C GLY A 581 -18.36 -28.45 12.79
N ARG A 582 -18.65 -29.37 13.70
CA ARG A 582 -19.98 -29.96 13.92
C ARG A 582 -20.46 -29.70 15.34
N ILE A 583 -21.76 -29.61 15.51
CA ILE A 583 -22.39 -29.70 16.83
C ILE A 583 -22.41 -31.18 17.21
N ILE A 584 -21.68 -31.54 18.27
CA ILE A 584 -21.62 -32.92 18.79
C ILE A 584 -22.58 -33.14 19.94
N GLU A 585 -22.88 -32.09 20.72
CA GLU A 585 -23.83 -32.12 21.82
C GLU A 585 -24.58 -30.79 21.88
N LYS A 586 -25.86 -30.82 22.25
CA LYS A 586 -26.72 -29.66 22.44
C LYS A 586 -27.67 -29.92 23.62
N GLY A 587 -27.79 -28.99 24.55
CA GLY A 587 -28.65 -29.08 25.70
C GLY A 587 -28.38 -27.99 26.71
N ASP A 588 -29.01 -28.09 27.89
CA ASP A 588 -28.69 -27.26 29.05
C ASP A 588 -27.50 -27.85 29.85
N HIS A 589 -26.96 -27.07 30.79
CA HIS A 589 -25.81 -27.46 31.62
C HIS A 589 -26.04 -28.80 32.36
N LYS A 590 -27.23 -28.97 32.94
CA LYS A 590 -27.51 -30.14 33.76
C LYS A 590 -27.63 -31.42 32.92
N THR A 591 -28.39 -31.36 31.85
CA THR A 591 -28.56 -32.48 30.91
C THR A 591 -27.25 -32.93 30.30
N LEU A 592 -26.39 -31.98 29.87
CA LEU A 592 -25.11 -32.30 29.25
C LEU A 592 -24.10 -32.83 30.26
N LEU A 593 -24.15 -32.39 31.51
CA LEU A 593 -23.26 -32.92 32.55
C LEU A 593 -23.65 -34.36 32.92
N GLU A 594 -24.97 -34.63 33.07
CA GLU A 594 -25.49 -35.97 33.38
C GLU A 594 -25.27 -36.97 32.25
N SER A 595 -25.18 -36.54 31.00
CA SER A 595 -24.92 -37.40 29.84
C SER A 595 -23.54 -38.05 29.84
N GLY A 596 -22.57 -37.51 30.61
CA GLY A 596 -21.19 -37.99 30.67
C GLY A 596 -20.40 -37.87 29.37
N GLY A 597 -20.83 -37.07 28.43
CA GLY A 597 -20.26 -36.90 27.09
C GLY A 597 -19.04 -36.01 27.02
N PHE A 598 -18.83 -35.41 25.85
CA PHE A 598 -17.69 -34.53 25.61
C PHE A 598 -17.74 -33.26 26.47
N TYR A 599 -18.94 -32.70 26.68
CA TYR A 599 -19.15 -31.55 27.55
C TYR A 599 -18.73 -31.87 29.01
N SER A 600 -19.18 -32.99 29.55
CA SER A 600 -18.82 -33.42 30.91
C SER A 600 -17.32 -33.56 31.06
N ASN A 601 -16.66 -34.17 30.07
CA ASN A 601 -15.18 -34.33 30.09
C ASN A 601 -14.47 -32.96 30.02
N LEU A 602 -14.95 -32.05 29.15
CA LEU A 602 -14.42 -30.70 29.02
C LEU A 602 -14.59 -29.90 30.33
N TRP A 603 -15.77 -30.01 30.94
CA TRP A 603 -16.08 -29.40 32.20
C TRP A 603 -15.15 -29.86 33.32
N ASN A 604 -15.05 -31.16 33.54
CA ASN A 604 -14.20 -31.75 34.60
C ASN A 604 -12.71 -31.43 34.39
N SER A 605 -12.25 -31.39 33.14
CA SER A 605 -10.86 -31.07 32.83
C SER A 605 -10.48 -29.59 33.02
N GLN A 606 -11.44 -28.67 32.88
CA GLN A 606 -11.15 -27.24 32.92
C GLN A 606 -11.60 -26.56 34.24
N PHE A 607 -12.57 -27.13 34.93
CA PHE A 607 -13.30 -26.42 35.99
C PHE A 607 -13.42 -27.20 37.33
N GLU A 608 -13.04 -28.45 37.42
CA GLU A 608 -13.06 -29.24 38.65
C GLU A 608 -11.69 -29.33 39.39
N ASN A 609 -10.73 -28.45 39.09
CA ASN A 609 -9.47 -28.36 39.86
C ASN A 609 -9.50 -27.26 40.89
#